data_e53bea35645aa40f35674954241dead5
#
_entry.id   e53bea35645aa40f35674954241dead5
#
_cell.length_a   1.000
_cell.length_b   1.000
_cell.length_c   1.000
_cell.angle_alpha   90.00
_cell.angle_beta   90.00
_cell.angle_gamma   90.00
#
_symmetry.space_group_name_H-M   'P 1'
#
loop_
_entity.id
_entity.type
_entity.pdbx_description
1 polymer ?
#
loop_
_entity_poly.entity_id
_entity_poly.type
_entity_poly.pdbx_seq_one_letter_code
_entity_poly.pdbx_strand_id
1 'polypeptide(L)'
;MRHTIIRAAVIAVLIGGAALAHAFSTGPPLTRTGGFAVGGKPAEPNCTICHAGTPNSDPNGYVRIAGIPPAYAPGHTYLLTVQINYNWGLAPSDSMVKWGFQLTAVKASTGDSAGTFSSTGTAPDSLKFMRYPLSSPSTYKRRVYIEHSYKDIHKGENEDGQSGPIEWHLDWIAPMDSTKVYFFVAGNAANGDSCSICGGDHIYTYQDSSMGGAVASVPIPRSSLVNFLEDPYPNPFTQCLNLQFEMARSGFVDLSIFDLQGRKVRTIVHERRPASSYGEFWNGRKDDGSQARNGIYFVRLYVPGQQKPISRKIILSR
;
A
#
# COMPACT_ATOMS: atom_id res chain seq x y z
N MET A 1 37.62 65.44 22.21
CA MET A 1 37.28 64.59 21.06
C MET A 1 36.79 63.25 21.64
N ARG A 2 35.47 62.98 21.59
CA ARG A 2 34.87 61.74 22.06
C ARG A 2 34.46 60.92 20.85
N HIS A 3 35.08 59.77 20.64
CA HIS A 3 34.70 58.83 19.61
C HIS A 3 33.55 57.97 20.10
N THR A 4 32.39 58.14 19.48
CA THR A 4 31.21 57.32 19.71
C THR A 4 31.30 56.10 18.79
N ILE A 5 31.48 54.92 19.35
CA ILE A 5 31.45 53.66 18.62
C ILE A 5 29.98 53.17 18.56
N ILE A 6 29.43 53.20 17.33
CA ILE A 6 28.10 52.64 17.06
C ILE A 6 28.29 51.13 16.87
N ARG A 7 27.76 50.34 17.81
CA ARG A 7 27.64 48.88 17.68
C ARG A 7 26.40 48.56 16.87
N ALA A 8 26.57 48.12 15.65
CA ALA A 8 25.50 47.54 14.84
C ALA A 8 25.20 46.13 15.35
N ALA A 9 24.03 45.94 15.94
CA ALA A 9 23.52 44.63 16.28
C ALA A 9 22.92 43.96 15.02
N VAL A 10 23.56 42.92 14.54
CA VAL A 10 23.02 42.09 13.47
C VAL A 10 21.97 41.18 14.10
N ILE A 11 20.69 41.44 13.87
CA ILE A 11 19.61 40.56 14.22
C ILE A 11 19.54 39.50 13.12
N ALA A 12 20.06 38.30 13.39
CA ALA A 12 19.83 37.12 12.56
C ALA A 12 18.38 36.67 12.78
N VAL A 13 17.49 36.96 11.84
CA VAL A 13 16.16 36.41 11.79
C VAL A 13 16.31 34.97 11.31
N LEU A 14 16.27 34.01 12.24
CA LEU A 14 16.06 32.59 11.94
C LEU A 14 14.63 32.44 11.42
N ILE A 15 14.45 32.45 10.10
CA ILE A 15 13.22 31.98 9.48
C ILE A 15 13.26 30.46 9.60
N GLY A 16 12.77 29.95 10.72
CA GLY A 16 12.42 28.56 10.84
C GLY A 16 11.26 28.28 9.89
N GLY A 17 11.56 27.69 8.73
CA GLY A 17 10.54 27.20 7.84
C GLY A 17 9.74 26.12 8.57
N ALA A 18 8.59 26.48 9.11
CA ALA A 18 7.59 25.50 9.52
C ALA A 18 7.19 24.74 8.26
N ALA A 19 7.66 23.50 8.13
CA ALA A 19 7.13 22.59 7.13
C ALA A 19 5.65 22.44 7.45
N LEU A 20 4.79 23.01 6.60
CA LEU A 20 3.35 22.83 6.70
C LEU A 20 3.09 21.33 6.54
N ALA A 21 2.80 20.67 7.65
CA ALA A 21 2.39 19.28 7.65
C ALA A 21 1.00 19.23 6.99
N HIS A 22 0.96 18.77 5.74
CA HIS A 22 -0.30 18.58 5.03
C HIS A 22 -0.82 17.18 5.39
N ALA A 23 -2.01 17.10 5.98
CA ALA A 23 -2.74 15.87 6.08
C ALA A 23 -3.18 15.41 4.67
N PHE A 24 -2.81 14.18 4.31
CA PHE A 24 -3.11 13.64 2.99
C PHE A 24 -4.38 12.80 3.05
N SER A 25 -5.53 13.38 2.67
CA SER A 25 -6.79 12.65 2.57
C SER A 25 -6.78 11.54 1.52
N THR A 26 -5.80 11.56 0.61
CA THR A 26 -5.66 10.55 -0.45
C THR A 26 -4.78 9.36 -0.05
N GLY A 27 -4.34 9.28 1.19
CA GLY A 27 -3.41 8.27 1.73
C GLY A 27 -2.09 8.88 2.18
N PRO A 28 -1.42 8.29 3.18
CA PRO A 28 -0.16 8.80 3.70
C PRO A 28 0.98 8.68 2.67
N PRO A 29 2.06 9.47 2.82
CA PRO A 29 3.29 9.17 2.10
C PRO A 29 3.79 7.77 2.46
N LEU A 30 4.47 7.09 1.52
CA LEU A 30 5.05 5.77 1.76
C LEU A 30 5.96 5.76 3.00
N THR A 31 6.13 4.58 3.63
CA THR A 31 6.95 4.38 4.84
C THR A 31 6.39 5.04 6.11
N ARG A 32 5.12 4.84 6.36
CA ARG A 32 4.44 5.36 7.58
C ARG A 32 3.79 4.26 8.42
N THR A 33 4.33 3.05 8.37
CA THR A 33 3.74 1.90 9.06
C THR A 33 4.17 1.77 10.52
N GLY A 34 5.18 2.52 10.96
CA GLY A 34 5.73 2.40 12.32
C GLY A 34 6.54 1.12 12.55
N GLY A 35 6.93 0.41 11.51
CA GLY A 35 7.67 -0.84 11.61
C GLY A 35 9.08 -0.64 12.17
N PHE A 36 9.54 -1.57 13.02
CA PHE A 36 10.91 -1.56 13.53
C PHE A 36 11.94 -1.89 12.45
N ALA A 37 13.22 -1.69 12.75
CA ALA A 37 14.30 -2.02 11.83
C ALA A 37 14.36 -3.54 11.57
N VAL A 38 14.33 -3.95 10.30
CA VAL A 38 14.28 -5.36 9.90
C VAL A 38 15.01 -5.61 8.57
N GLY A 39 15.73 -6.73 8.48
CA GLY A 39 16.41 -7.14 7.26
C GLY A 39 17.45 -6.12 6.76
N GLY A 40 18.15 -5.45 7.67
CA GLY A 40 19.11 -4.39 7.34
C GLY A 40 18.49 -3.06 6.93
N LYS A 41 17.16 -2.91 6.97
CA LYS A 41 16.47 -1.64 6.70
C LYS A 41 16.15 -0.94 8.02
N PRO A 42 16.25 0.41 8.08
CA PRO A 42 15.92 1.16 9.29
C PRO A 42 14.44 1.03 9.66
N ALA A 43 14.09 1.47 10.86
CA ALA A 43 12.71 1.59 11.31
C ALA A 43 11.95 2.62 10.46
N GLU A 44 10.66 2.35 10.22
CA GLU A 44 9.78 3.32 9.56
C GLU A 44 9.14 4.25 10.60
N PRO A 45 9.03 5.54 10.30
CA PRO A 45 8.16 6.41 11.07
C PRO A 45 6.68 5.99 10.91
N ASN A 46 5.82 6.61 11.68
CA ASN A 46 4.37 6.39 11.63
C ASN A 46 3.63 7.70 11.33
N CYS A 47 2.33 7.72 11.51
CA CYS A 47 1.48 8.87 11.21
C CYS A 47 1.82 10.14 12.00
N THR A 48 2.57 10.04 13.11
CA THR A 48 2.96 11.21 13.91
C THR A 48 3.96 12.15 13.24
N ILE A 49 4.50 11.79 12.07
CA ILE A 49 5.28 12.72 11.25
C ILE A 49 4.42 13.89 10.74
N CYS A 50 3.13 13.65 10.54
CA CYS A 50 2.19 14.64 10.02
C CYS A 50 1.08 14.99 11.02
N HIS A 51 0.77 14.11 11.97
CA HIS A 51 -0.29 14.28 12.94
C HIS A 51 0.29 14.45 14.35
N ALA A 52 -0.25 15.37 15.13
CA ALA A 52 0.19 15.58 16.50
C ALA A 52 -0.17 14.37 17.39
N GLY A 53 0.67 14.07 18.35
CA GLY A 53 0.41 13.04 19.36
C GLY A 53 1.53 12.01 19.49
N THR A 54 1.33 11.08 20.40
CA THR A 54 2.20 9.92 20.65
C THR A 54 1.46 8.65 20.29
N PRO A 55 2.07 7.74 19.50
CA PRO A 55 1.38 6.51 19.13
C PRO A 55 0.96 5.70 20.35
N ASN A 56 -0.22 5.09 20.30
CA ASN A 56 -0.76 4.21 21.34
C ASN A 56 -0.86 4.88 22.75
N SER A 57 -0.89 6.20 22.83
CA SER A 57 -0.99 6.92 24.11
C SER A 57 -2.41 6.95 24.68
N ASP A 58 -3.40 6.80 23.82
CA ASP A 58 -4.81 6.79 24.22
C ASP A 58 -5.33 5.35 24.27
N PRO A 59 -5.79 4.87 25.43
CA PRO A 59 -6.30 3.49 25.58
C PRO A 59 -7.70 3.28 25.01
N ASN A 60 -8.38 4.35 24.56
CA ASN A 60 -9.75 4.26 24.05
C ASN A 60 -9.84 3.74 22.62
N GLY A 61 -8.71 3.49 21.96
CA GLY A 61 -8.68 2.99 20.60
C GLY A 61 -7.53 2.02 20.31
N TYR A 62 -7.53 1.53 19.09
CA TYR A 62 -6.46 0.66 18.58
C TYR A 62 -6.45 0.62 17.05
N VAL A 63 -5.33 0.18 16.49
CA VAL A 63 -5.26 -0.44 15.16
C VAL A 63 -4.79 -1.88 15.34
N ARG A 64 -5.32 -2.81 14.55
CA ARG A 64 -4.86 -4.20 14.51
C ARG A 64 -5.06 -4.84 13.14
N ILE A 65 -4.40 -5.97 12.93
CA ILE A 65 -4.59 -6.82 11.76
C ILE A 65 -5.12 -8.16 12.28
N ALA A 66 -6.35 -8.49 11.96
CA ALA A 66 -6.91 -9.81 12.24
C ALA A 66 -6.65 -10.75 11.05
N GLY A 67 -6.64 -12.06 11.29
CA GLY A 67 -6.49 -13.09 10.26
C GLY A 67 -5.03 -13.48 9.96
N ILE A 68 -4.02 -12.86 10.59
CA ILE A 68 -2.64 -13.31 10.47
C ILE A 68 -2.52 -14.69 11.11
N PRO A 69 -2.14 -15.75 10.36
CA PRO A 69 -1.94 -17.06 10.96
C PRO A 69 -0.64 -17.07 11.79
N PRO A 70 -0.58 -17.79 12.93
CA PRO A 70 0.68 -17.98 13.66
C PRO A 70 1.77 -18.64 12.81
N ALA A 71 1.36 -19.54 11.91
CA ALA A 71 2.19 -20.15 10.89
C ALA A 71 1.42 -20.19 9.57
N TYR A 72 2.09 -19.77 8.48
CA TYR A 72 1.48 -19.81 7.15
C TYR A 72 1.96 -20.98 6.32
N ALA A 73 1.09 -21.49 5.46
CA ALA A 73 1.45 -22.39 4.37
C ALA A 73 1.95 -21.56 3.18
N PRO A 74 3.13 -21.87 2.59
CA PRO A 74 3.64 -21.16 1.43
C PRO A 74 2.62 -21.11 0.27
N GLY A 75 2.42 -19.93 -0.31
CA GLY A 75 1.48 -19.70 -1.40
C GLY A 75 0.00 -19.76 -1.03
N HIS A 76 -0.34 -19.96 0.24
CA HIS A 76 -1.74 -19.96 0.68
C HIS A 76 -2.27 -18.54 0.83
N THR A 77 -3.55 -18.35 0.50
CA THR A 77 -4.24 -17.06 0.65
C THR A 77 -4.93 -16.99 2.00
N TYR A 78 -4.71 -15.89 2.71
CA TYR A 78 -5.31 -15.57 4.00
C TYR A 78 -6.09 -14.27 3.89
N LEU A 79 -7.33 -14.27 4.34
CA LEU A 79 -8.10 -13.04 4.50
C LEU A 79 -7.59 -12.30 5.73
N LEU A 80 -7.06 -11.11 5.50
CA LEU A 80 -6.65 -10.19 6.56
C LEU A 80 -7.67 -9.07 6.70
N THR A 81 -7.84 -8.60 7.93
CA THR A 81 -8.72 -7.46 8.22
C THR A 81 -7.93 -6.43 9.01
N VAL A 82 -7.73 -5.25 8.42
CA VAL A 82 -7.25 -4.08 9.17
C VAL A 82 -8.45 -3.47 9.89
N GLN A 83 -8.33 -3.32 11.20
CA GLN A 83 -9.37 -2.73 12.05
C GLN A 83 -8.80 -1.51 12.75
N ILE A 84 -9.50 -0.38 12.67
CA ILE A 84 -9.24 0.80 13.51
C ILE A 84 -10.49 1.05 14.35
N ASN A 85 -10.28 1.22 15.63
CA ASN A 85 -11.34 1.57 16.56
C ASN A 85 -10.91 2.76 17.41
N TYR A 86 -11.84 3.62 17.68
CA TYR A 86 -11.71 4.65 18.71
C TYR A 86 -13.08 4.94 19.31
N ASN A 87 -13.16 4.91 20.62
CA ASN A 87 -14.39 5.24 21.33
C ASN A 87 -14.41 6.74 21.65
N TRP A 88 -15.05 7.52 20.79
CA TRP A 88 -15.22 8.96 20.95
C TRP A 88 -16.14 9.36 22.13
N GLY A 89 -16.72 8.35 22.82
CA GLY A 89 -17.75 8.58 23.82
C GLY A 89 -19.04 9.12 23.21
N LEU A 90 -19.69 10.00 23.93
CA LEU A 90 -20.79 10.82 23.36
C LEU A 90 -20.14 12.02 22.66
N ALA A 91 -19.53 11.76 21.50
CA ALA A 91 -18.95 12.84 20.69
C ALA A 91 -20.05 13.86 20.35
N PRO A 92 -19.72 15.16 20.34
CA PRO A 92 -20.64 16.15 19.81
C PRO A 92 -21.03 15.77 18.39
N SER A 93 -22.29 15.92 18.04
CA SER A 93 -22.90 15.54 16.78
C SER A 93 -22.26 16.13 15.50
N ASP A 94 -21.22 16.94 15.64
CA ASP A 94 -20.61 17.74 14.56
C ASP A 94 -19.16 17.30 14.24
N SER A 95 -18.64 16.24 14.87
CA SER A 95 -17.28 15.78 14.63
C SER A 95 -17.25 14.78 13.48
N MET A 96 -16.81 15.23 12.31
CA MET A 96 -16.52 14.35 11.18
C MET A 96 -15.29 13.50 11.53
N VAL A 97 -15.51 12.23 11.83
CA VAL A 97 -14.43 11.28 12.13
C VAL A 97 -13.92 10.69 10.82
N LYS A 98 -12.59 10.70 10.66
CA LYS A 98 -11.92 10.15 9.47
C LYS A 98 -10.93 9.07 9.90
N TRP A 99 -10.86 8.03 9.10
CA TRP A 99 -10.05 6.87 9.38
C TRP A 99 -9.08 6.60 8.26
N GLY A 100 -7.83 6.30 8.60
CA GLY A 100 -6.85 5.98 7.60
C GLY A 100 -5.75 5.07 8.13
N PHE A 101 -5.09 4.33 7.25
CA PHE A 101 -3.99 3.44 7.63
C PHE A 101 -2.97 3.28 6.52
N GLN A 102 -1.79 2.76 6.92
CA GLN A 102 -0.81 2.18 6.02
C GLN A 102 -0.29 0.87 6.61
N LEU A 103 -0.31 -0.18 5.80
CA LEU A 103 0.11 -1.54 6.14
C LEU A 103 1.26 -1.98 5.22
N THR A 104 2.18 -2.79 5.75
CA THR A 104 3.14 -3.58 4.94
C THR A 104 3.40 -4.93 5.57
N ALA A 105 3.74 -5.94 4.75
CA ALA A 105 4.30 -7.20 5.22
C ALA A 105 5.69 -7.40 4.64
N VAL A 106 6.65 -7.80 5.47
CA VAL A 106 8.06 -7.87 5.10
C VAL A 106 8.73 -9.15 5.57
N LYS A 107 9.68 -9.65 4.79
CA LYS A 107 10.54 -10.76 5.18
C LYS A 107 11.51 -10.34 6.27
N ALA A 108 11.62 -11.12 7.33
CA ALA A 108 12.57 -10.86 8.42
C ALA A 108 14.02 -10.77 7.93
N SER A 109 14.39 -11.57 6.93
CA SER A 109 15.76 -11.67 6.42
C SER A 109 16.21 -10.46 5.59
N THR A 110 15.30 -9.82 4.84
CA THR A 110 15.67 -8.77 3.86
C THR A 110 14.94 -7.45 4.08
N GLY A 111 13.86 -7.47 4.85
CA GLY A 111 12.97 -6.30 4.98
C GLY A 111 12.26 -5.90 3.69
N ASP A 112 12.29 -6.72 2.64
CA ASP A 112 11.52 -6.56 1.42
C ASP A 112 10.12 -7.13 1.61
N SER A 113 9.18 -6.83 0.70
CA SER A 113 7.81 -7.37 0.77
C SER A 113 7.80 -8.89 0.90
N ALA A 114 6.87 -9.38 1.69
CA ALA A 114 6.61 -10.79 1.92
C ALA A 114 5.21 -11.14 1.40
N GLY A 115 5.17 -11.98 0.37
CA GLY A 115 3.92 -12.34 -0.29
C GLY A 115 3.36 -11.21 -1.17
N THR A 116 2.12 -11.40 -1.60
CA THR A 116 1.38 -10.43 -2.42
C THR A 116 0.03 -10.13 -1.78
N PHE A 117 -0.51 -8.95 -2.09
CA PHE A 117 -1.81 -8.52 -1.58
C PHE A 117 -2.76 -8.26 -2.72
N SER A 118 -4.04 -8.57 -2.52
CA SER A 118 -5.14 -8.20 -3.41
C SER A 118 -6.35 -7.73 -2.61
N SER A 119 -7.21 -6.95 -3.25
CA SER A 119 -8.50 -6.58 -2.68
C SER A 119 -9.53 -7.65 -3.05
N THR A 120 -10.13 -8.30 -2.06
CA THR A 120 -11.25 -9.20 -2.29
C THR A 120 -12.49 -8.73 -1.57
N GLY A 121 -13.62 -8.78 -2.25
CA GLY A 121 -14.95 -8.66 -1.67
C GLY A 121 -15.38 -7.31 -1.11
N THR A 122 -14.49 -6.39 -0.88
CA THR A 122 -14.78 -4.99 -0.58
C THR A 122 -14.74 -4.16 -1.86
N ALA A 123 -15.47 -3.06 -1.88
CA ALA A 123 -15.45 -2.17 -3.03
C ALA A 123 -14.01 -1.95 -3.50
N PRO A 124 -13.66 -2.27 -4.75
CA PRO A 124 -12.27 -2.27 -5.25
C PRO A 124 -11.60 -0.90 -5.17
N ASP A 125 -12.34 0.12 -4.83
CA ASP A 125 -11.90 1.51 -4.67
C ASP A 125 -11.43 1.86 -3.25
N SER A 126 -11.51 0.92 -2.29
CA SER A 126 -11.26 1.21 -0.88
C SER A 126 -9.80 1.08 -0.46
N LEU A 127 -8.99 0.40 -1.26
CA LEU A 127 -7.57 0.17 -0.99
C LEU A 127 -6.69 0.64 -2.13
N LYS A 128 -5.49 1.10 -1.77
CA LYS A 128 -4.40 1.38 -2.70
C LYS A 128 -3.21 0.51 -2.38
N PHE A 129 -2.56 0.00 -3.43
CA PHE A 129 -1.34 -0.77 -3.35
C PHE A 129 -0.20 0.08 -3.90
N MET A 130 0.68 0.55 -3.03
CA MET A 130 1.69 1.56 -3.34
C MET A 130 3.09 1.03 -3.14
N ARG A 131 4.05 1.50 -3.95
CA ARG A 131 5.49 1.24 -3.77
C ARG A 131 6.32 2.34 -4.39
N TYR A 132 7.55 2.47 -3.94
CA TYR A 132 8.54 3.30 -4.65
C TYR A 132 8.86 2.69 -6.02
N PRO A 133 9.15 3.53 -7.03
CA PRO A 133 9.76 3.05 -8.27
C PRO A 133 11.04 2.26 -7.95
N LEU A 134 11.32 1.19 -8.68
CA LEU A 134 12.54 0.39 -8.47
C LEU A 134 13.82 1.19 -8.74
N SER A 135 13.74 2.24 -9.56
CA SER A 135 14.81 3.22 -9.78
C SER A 135 15.01 4.19 -8.61
N SER A 136 14.10 4.21 -7.63
CA SER A 136 14.22 5.07 -6.45
C SER A 136 15.49 4.74 -5.65
N PRO A 137 16.18 5.74 -5.09
CA PRO A 137 17.26 5.52 -4.14
C PRO A 137 16.77 4.99 -2.78
N SER A 138 15.45 4.95 -2.53
CA SER A 138 14.89 4.48 -1.27
C SER A 138 15.31 3.05 -0.95
N THR A 139 15.71 2.82 0.31
CA THR A 139 16.00 1.48 0.84
C THR A 139 14.76 0.59 0.87
N TYR A 140 13.57 1.19 0.83
CA TYR A 140 12.27 0.50 0.89
C TYR A 140 11.63 0.25 -0.49
N LYS A 141 12.35 0.49 -1.60
CA LYS A 141 11.80 0.37 -2.96
C LYS A 141 11.22 -1.01 -3.33
N ARG A 142 11.54 -2.03 -2.54
CA ARG A 142 10.99 -3.37 -2.68
C ARG A 142 9.89 -3.70 -1.68
N ARG A 143 9.38 -2.68 -0.94
CA ARG A 143 8.19 -2.83 -0.09
C ARG A 143 6.94 -2.41 -0.83
N VAL A 144 5.88 -3.18 -0.65
CA VAL A 144 4.52 -2.82 -1.04
C VAL A 144 3.80 -2.31 0.20
N TYR A 145 3.11 -1.21 0.06
CA TYR A 145 2.30 -0.59 1.09
C TYR A 145 0.84 -0.64 0.66
N ILE A 146 -0.01 -0.98 1.59
CA ILE A 146 -1.46 -0.98 1.41
C ILE A 146 -2.01 0.18 2.22
N GLU A 147 -2.85 0.99 1.59
CA GLU A 147 -3.40 2.21 2.17
C GLU A 147 -4.90 2.28 1.92
N HIS A 148 -5.61 3.02 2.78
CA HIS A 148 -6.97 3.45 2.50
C HIS A 148 -7.00 4.33 1.24
N SER A 149 -8.11 4.35 0.52
CA SER A 149 -8.35 5.28 -0.58
C SER A 149 -9.19 6.47 -0.11
N TYR A 150 -9.20 7.54 -0.91
CA TYR A 150 -10.05 8.72 -0.65
C TYR A 150 -11.52 8.36 -0.44
N LYS A 151 -12.03 7.35 -1.14
CA LYS A 151 -13.44 6.94 -1.03
C LYS A 151 -13.81 6.34 0.33
N ASP A 152 -12.80 5.89 1.09
CA ASP A 152 -13.00 5.21 2.37
C ASP A 152 -12.54 6.00 3.60
N ILE A 153 -11.93 7.16 3.42
CA ILE A 153 -11.58 8.02 4.56
C ILE A 153 -12.84 8.47 5.32
N HIS A 154 -13.99 8.41 4.64
CA HIS A 154 -15.30 8.74 5.17
C HIS A 154 -16.06 7.53 5.75
N LYS A 155 -15.47 6.34 5.75
CA LYS A 155 -16.01 5.23 6.54
C LYS A 155 -15.93 5.58 8.01
N GLY A 156 -17.02 5.94 8.59
CA GLY A 156 -17.08 6.46 9.96
C GLY A 156 -17.50 7.93 10.02
N GLU A 157 -17.70 8.60 8.89
CA GLU A 157 -18.63 9.71 8.83
C GLU A 157 -20.00 9.13 9.12
N ASN A 158 -20.30 9.05 10.40
CA ASN A 158 -21.59 8.61 10.83
C ASN A 158 -22.50 9.80 10.91
N GLU A 159 -23.57 9.70 10.18
CA GLU A 159 -24.80 10.43 10.49
C GLU A 159 -25.24 10.17 11.94
N ASP A 160 -24.72 9.10 12.60
CA ASP A 160 -25.17 8.61 13.90
C ASP A 160 -24.09 8.60 15.00
N GLY A 161 -22.89 9.14 14.79
CA GLY A 161 -21.84 9.19 15.82
C GLY A 161 -21.31 7.81 16.28
N GLN A 162 -21.34 6.77 15.41
CA GLN A 162 -20.85 5.46 15.78
C GLN A 162 -19.32 5.45 15.90
N SER A 163 -18.85 4.99 17.03
CA SER A 163 -17.48 4.57 17.25
C SER A 163 -17.21 3.30 16.45
N GLY A 164 -16.04 3.17 15.82
CA GLY A 164 -15.63 1.96 15.11
C GLY A 164 -16.04 0.62 15.76
N PRO A 165 -15.52 -0.48 15.31
CA PRO A 165 -14.37 -0.60 14.40
C PRO A 165 -14.71 -0.33 12.94
N ILE A 166 -13.83 0.38 12.27
CA ILE A 166 -13.82 0.47 10.81
C ILE A 166 -12.89 -0.59 10.28
N GLU A 167 -13.33 -1.31 9.23
CA GLU A 167 -12.63 -2.48 8.73
C GLU A 167 -12.35 -2.40 7.25
N TRP A 168 -11.13 -2.85 6.86
CA TRP A 168 -10.74 -3.09 5.48
C TRP A 168 -10.29 -4.53 5.34
N HIS A 169 -10.85 -5.22 4.35
CA HIS A 169 -10.53 -6.61 4.07
C HIS A 169 -9.61 -6.70 2.87
N LEU A 170 -8.60 -7.55 2.96
CA LEU A 170 -7.64 -7.79 1.90
C LEU A 170 -7.15 -9.24 1.95
N ASP A 171 -6.84 -9.81 0.80
CA ASP A 171 -6.16 -11.09 0.74
C ASP A 171 -4.66 -10.90 0.81
N TRP A 172 -4.01 -11.75 1.58
CA TRP A 172 -2.58 -11.92 1.60
C TRP A 172 -2.23 -13.31 1.11
N ILE A 173 -1.55 -13.39 -0.04
CA ILE A 173 -0.97 -14.62 -0.56
C ILE A 173 0.42 -14.73 0.05
N ALA A 174 0.61 -15.72 0.91
CA ALA A 174 1.85 -15.92 1.64
C ALA A 174 3.03 -16.20 0.69
N PRO A 175 4.27 -15.83 1.04
CA PRO A 175 5.43 -16.13 0.21
C PRO A 175 5.61 -17.64 0.01
N MET A 176 6.24 -18.03 -1.11
CA MET A 176 6.49 -19.44 -1.45
C MET A 176 7.61 -20.08 -0.61
N ASP A 177 8.38 -19.28 0.12
CA ASP A 177 9.41 -19.72 1.05
C ASP A 177 8.89 -19.73 2.49
N SER A 178 9.61 -20.41 3.39
CA SER A 178 9.26 -20.51 4.81
C SER A 178 9.87 -19.41 5.67
N THR A 179 10.08 -18.22 5.11
CA THR A 179 10.68 -17.10 5.85
C THR A 179 9.72 -16.57 6.92
N LYS A 180 10.27 -16.02 8.00
CA LYS A 180 9.47 -15.28 8.97
C LYS A 180 9.02 -13.97 8.32
N VAL A 181 7.73 -13.66 8.46
CA VAL A 181 7.10 -12.44 7.96
C VAL A 181 6.69 -11.59 9.14
N TYR A 182 7.01 -10.29 9.08
CA TYR A 182 6.49 -9.27 9.99
C TYR A 182 5.44 -8.44 9.25
N PHE A 183 4.37 -8.13 9.95
CA PHE A 183 3.30 -7.22 9.52
C PHE A 183 3.38 -5.97 10.37
N PHE A 184 3.31 -4.81 9.73
CA PHE A 184 3.33 -3.51 10.40
C PHE A 184 2.17 -2.67 9.88
N VAL A 185 1.42 -2.08 10.79
CA VAL A 185 0.35 -1.15 10.44
C VAL A 185 0.37 0.05 11.37
N ALA A 186 0.22 1.24 10.80
CA ALA A 186 -0.15 2.44 11.52
C ALA A 186 -1.51 2.92 11.05
N GLY A 187 -2.33 3.34 12.00
CA GLY A 187 -3.66 3.88 11.77
C GLY A 187 -3.86 5.22 12.44
N ASN A 188 -4.73 6.01 11.86
CA ASN A 188 -5.17 7.30 12.40
C ASN A 188 -6.70 7.29 12.56
N ALA A 189 -7.18 7.61 13.76
CA ALA A 189 -8.53 8.02 14.02
C ALA A 189 -8.52 9.54 14.18
N ALA A 190 -8.92 10.26 13.13
CA ALA A 190 -8.86 11.70 13.06
C ALA A 190 -10.19 12.34 13.45
N ASN A 191 -10.14 13.47 14.17
CA ASN A 191 -11.32 14.22 14.58
C ASN A 191 -12.00 15.00 13.43
N GLY A 192 -11.39 15.02 12.23
CA GLY A 192 -11.97 15.64 11.04
C GLY A 192 -11.86 17.16 10.97
N ASP A 193 -11.16 17.81 11.89
CA ASP A 193 -11.01 19.27 11.96
C ASP A 193 -10.10 19.86 10.86
N SER A 194 -9.56 19.01 9.99
CA SER A 194 -8.63 19.35 8.91
C SER A 194 -7.30 19.96 9.39
N CYS A 195 -6.99 19.81 10.68
CA CYS A 195 -5.77 20.32 11.30
C CYS A 195 -4.92 19.18 11.89
N SER A 196 -3.97 18.67 11.13
CA SER A 196 -3.12 17.56 11.58
C SER A 196 -2.20 17.88 12.78
N ILE A 197 -1.95 19.16 13.06
CA ILE A 197 -1.07 19.62 14.15
C ILE A 197 -1.82 20.19 15.36
N CYS A 198 -3.15 20.37 15.27
CA CYS A 198 -3.94 20.96 16.34
C CYS A 198 -4.26 20.00 17.50
N GLY A 199 -3.96 18.72 17.33
CA GLY A 199 -4.35 17.66 18.27
C GLY A 199 -5.77 17.14 18.01
N GLY A 200 -6.16 16.10 18.75
CA GLY A 200 -7.45 15.45 18.57
C GLY A 200 -7.42 14.28 17.55
N ASP A 201 -6.31 14.08 16.86
CA ASP A 201 -6.03 12.87 16.10
C ASP A 201 -5.40 11.81 17.01
N HIS A 202 -5.82 10.56 16.84
CA HIS A 202 -5.33 9.43 17.64
C HIS A 202 -4.59 8.43 16.77
N ILE A 203 -3.29 8.33 16.98
CA ILE A 203 -2.39 7.48 16.19
C ILE A 203 -2.15 6.17 16.92
N TYR A 204 -2.33 5.09 16.19
CA TYR A 204 -2.08 3.74 16.66
C TYR A 204 -1.10 3.02 15.74
N THR A 205 -0.29 2.14 16.34
CA THR A 205 0.58 1.23 15.61
C THR A 205 0.39 -0.19 16.14
N TYR A 206 0.46 -1.17 15.24
CA TYR A 206 0.40 -2.58 15.59
C TYR A 206 1.39 -3.36 14.74
N GLN A 207 1.92 -4.41 15.33
CA GLN A 207 2.82 -5.33 14.65
C GLN A 207 2.52 -6.76 15.04
N ASP A 208 2.71 -7.67 14.10
CA ASP A 208 2.56 -9.10 14.31
C ASP A 208 3.54 -9.86 13.41
N SER A 209 3.61 -11.18 13.58
CA SER A 209 4.47 -12.01 12.74
C SER A 209 3.85 -13.37 12.47
N SER A 210 4.20 -13.91 11.32
CA SER A 210 3.87 -15.28 10.92
C SER A 210 5.14 -16.01 10.51
N MET A 211 5.26 -17.28 10.86
CA MET A 211 6.37 -18.14 10.46
C MET A 211 5.91 -19.03 9.30
N GLY A 212 6.72 -19.12 8.25
CA GLY A 212 6.45 -20.15 7.25
C GLY A 212 6.58 -21.54 7.87
N GLY A 213 5.49 -22.28 7.90
CA GLY A 213 5.48 -23.66 8.37
C GLY A 213 6.22 -24.57 7.39
N ALA A 214 6.91 -25.59 7.90
CA ALA A 214 7.28 -26.72 7.05
C ALA A 214 5.97 -27.38 6.61
N VAL A 215 5.67 -27.32 5.34
CA VAL A 215 4.55 -28.10 4.79
C VAL A 215 4.92 -29.57 4.98
N ALA A 216 4.38 -30.23 6.00
CA ALA A 216 4.04 -31.63 5.79
C ALA A 216 3.20 -31.58 4.52
N SER A 217 3.65 -32.23 3.45
CA SER A 217 3.07 -32.15 2.12
C SER A 217 1.59 -32.53 2.14
N VAL A 218 0.76 -31.60 2.55
CA VAL A 218 -0.65 -31.62 2.21
C VAL A 218 -0.65 -31.22 0.74
N PRO A 219 -1.08 -32.07 -0.17
CA PRO A 219 -1.24 -31.64 -1.54
C PRO A 219 -2.22 -30.48 -1.49
N ILE A 220 -1.72 -29.26 -1.73
CA ILE A 220 -2.63 -28.15 -2.03
C ILE A 220 -3.44 -28.64 -3.22
N PRO A 221 -4.76 -28.70 -3.12
CA PRO A 221 -5.55 -29.04 -4.29
C PRO A 221 -5.14 -28.02 -5.37
N ARG A 222 -4.47 -28.47 -6.42
CA ARG A 222 -4.04 -27.66 -7.58
C ARG A 222 -5.23 -27.07 -8.34
N SER A 223 -6.42 -27.10 -7.72
CA SER A 223 -7.70 -26.85 -8.38
C SER A 223 -8.16 -25.40 -8.33
N SER A 224 -7.39 -24.44 -7.78
CA SER A 224 -7.87 -23.05 -7.70
C SER A 224 -7.07 -22.03 -8.50
N LEU A 225 -5.83 -22.28 -8.89
CA LEU A 225 -5.14 -21.34 -9.77
C LEU A 225 -5.77 -21.44 -11.17
N VAL A 226 -6.33 -20.37 -11.62
CA VAL A 226 -6.81 -20.18 -12.99
C VAL A 226 -5.90 -19.20 -13.71
N ASN A 227 -5.78 -19.32 -15.00
CA ASN A 227 -5.12 -18.29 -15.78
C ASN A 227 -6.03 -17.05 -15.79
N PHE A 228 -5.60 -15.99 -15.13
CA PHE A 228 -6.41 -14.81 -14.91
C PHE A 228 -5.55 -13.54 -15.04
N LEU A 229 -6.14 -12.48 -15.54
CA LEU A 229 -5.59 -11.13 -15.53
C LEU A 229 -6.64 -10.24 -14.89
N GLU A 230 -6.33 -9.67 -13.73
CA GLU A 230 -7.20 -8.73 -13.04
C GLU A 230 -7.45 -7.47 -13.86
N ASP A 231 -8.49 -6.74 -13.52
CA ASP A 231 -8.73 -5.43 -14.10
C ASP A 231 -7.66 -4.45 -13.63
N PRO A 232 -6.87 -3.88 -14.54
CA PRO A 232 -5.75 -3.04 -14.18
C PRO A 232 -6.19 -1.78 -13.43
N TYR A 233 -5.48 -1.40 -12.36
CA TYR A 233 -5.84 -0.27 -11.51
C TYR A 233 -4.62 0.61 -11.16
N PRO A 234 -4.82 1.96 -11.05
CA PRO A 234 -6.00 2.74 -11.41
C PRO A 234 -6.24 2.76 -12.94
N ASN A 235 -7.49 2.80 -13.37
CA ASN A 235 -7.83 2.91 -14.79
C ASN A 235 -9.04 3.86 -14.97
N PRO A 236 -8.90 5.07 -15.50
CA PRO A 236 -7.68 5.67 -16.09
C PRO A 236 -6.52 5.88 -15.10
N PHE A 237 -5.27 5.90 -15.61
CA PHE A 237 -4.09 6.17 -14.81
C PHE A 237 -3.26 7.33 -15.37
N THR A 238 -2.50 7.97 -14.49
CA THR A 238 -1.65 9.11 -14.83
C THR A 238 -0.15 8.78 -14.77
N GLN A 239 0.28 8.05 -13.76
CA GLN A 239 1.69 7.78 -13.48
C GLN A 239 2.05 6.29 -13.53
N CYS A 240 1.24 5.46 -12.90
CA CYS A 240 1.52 4.03 -12.75
C CYS A 240 0.23 3.23 -12.77
N LEU A 241 0.24 2.11 -13.46
CA LEU A 241 -0.84 1.14 -13.57
C LEU A 241 -0.37 -0.18 -12.98
N ASN A 242 -1.10 -0.72 -12.02
CA ASN A 242 -0.84 -2.06 -11.49
C ASN A 242 -1.48 -3.12 -12.39
N LEU A 243 -0.75 -4.21 -12.57
CA LEU A 243 -1.11 -5.35 -13.40
C LEU A 243 -0.95 -6.61 -12.55
N GLN A 244 -2.05 -7.23 -12.16
CA GLN A 244 -2.04 -8.47 -11.39
C GLN A 244 -2.53 -9.62 -12.27
N PHE A 245 -1.83 -10.74 -12.23
CA PHE A 245 -2.21 -11.93 -12.99
C PHE A 245 -1.85 -13.22 -12.27
N GLU A 246 -2.56 -14.29 -12.63
CA GLU A 246 -2.32 -15.63 -12.13
C GLU A 246 -1.95 -16.58 -13.27
N MET A 247 -1.07 -17.51 -12.94
CA MET A 247 -0.69 -18.61 -13.82
C MET A 247 -1.10 -19.95 -13.19
N ALA A 248 -2.01 -20.66 -13.83
CA ALA A 248 -2.43 -21.99 -13.39
C ALA A 248 -1.33 -23.05 -13.51
N ARG A 249 -0.34 -22.83 -14.38
CA ARG A 249 0.77 -23.76 -14.65
C ARG A 249 2.07 -23.01 -14.85
N SER A 250 3.15 -23.61 -14.38
CA SER A 250 4.50 -23.12 -14.65
C SER A 250 4.81 -23.15 -16.15
N GLY A 251 5.43 -22.10 -16.65
CA GLY A 251 5.82 -22.02 -18.05
C GLY A 251 6.17 -20.61 -18.48
N PHE A 252 6.20 -20.41 -19.78
CA PHE A 252 6.53 -19.12 -20.38
C PHE A 252 5.33 -18.17 -20.28
N VAL A 253 5.57 -16.95 -19.80
CA VAL A 253 4.58 -15.87 -19.70
C VAL A 253 5.04 -14.67 -20.52
N ASP A 254 4.10 -14.08 -21.27
CA ASP A 254 4.27 -12.77 -21.91
C ASP A 254 3.15 -11.84 -21.45
N LEU A 255 3.51 -10.76 -20.78
CA LEU A 255 2.63 -9.67 -20.39
C LEU A 255 3.10 -8.41 -21.10
N SER A 256 2.32 -7.93 -22.06
CA SER A 256 2.72 -6.83 -22.92
C SER A 256 1.60 -5.82 -23.14
N ILE A 257 1.97 -4.56 -23.39
CA ILE A 257 1.03 -3.45 -23.68
C ILE A 257 1.00 -3.20 -25.17
N PHE A 258 -0.20 -2.99 -25.70
CA PHE A 258 -0.46 -2.74 -27.12
C PHE A 258 -1.29 -1.47 -27.30
N ASP A 259 -1.07 -0.76 -28.40
CA ASP A 259 -1.91 0.36 -28.82
C ASP A 259 -3.19 -0.13 -29.57
N LEU A 260 -4.05 0.82 -29.96
CA LEU A 260 -5.29 0.55 -30.69
C LEU A 260 -5.06 -0.12 -32.06
N GLN A 261 -3.88 0.05 -32.64
CA GLN A 261 -3.50 -0.57 -33.92
C GLN A 261 -2.89 -1.97 -33.71
N GLY A 262 -2.82 -2.44 -32.47
CA GLY A 262 -2.25 -3.74 -32.12
C GLY A 262 -0.72 -3.78 -32.16
N ARG A 263 -0.04 -2.64 -32.22
CA ARG A 263 1.43 -2.56 -32.13
C ARG A 263 1.83 -2.67 -30.67
N LYS A 264 2.86 -3.47 -30.41
CA LYS A 264 3.41 -3.61 -29.06
C LYS A 264 4.11 -2.31 -28.67
N VAL A 265 3.76 -1.80 -27.48
CA VAL A 265 4.24 -0.55 -26.92
C VAL A 265 5.26 -0.82 -25.81
N ARG A 266 4.99 -1.82 -24.97
CA ARG A 266 5.84 -2.18 -23.85
C ARG A 266 5.75 -3.67 -23.55
N THR A 267 6.89 -4.30 -23.33
CA THR A 267 6.98 -5.62 -22.72
C THR A 267 7.16 -5.46 -21.21
N ILE A 268 6.25 -6.01 -20.41
CA ILE A 268 6.28 -5.96 -18.95
C ILE A 268 6.99 -7.22 -18.41
N VAL A 269 6.56 -8.40 -18.89
CA VAL A 269 7.14 -9.69 -18.53
C VAL A 269 7.32 -10.52 -19.79
N HIS A 270 8.47 -11.19 -19.92
CA HIS A 270 8.74 -12.11 -21.03
C HIS A 270 9.76 -13.16 -20.58
N GLU A 271 9.30 -14.12 -19.77
CA GLU A 271 10.17 -15.10 -19.13
C GLU A 271 9.41 -16.36 -18.69
N ARG A 272 10.16 -17.38 -18.20
CA ARG A 272 9.54 -18.53 -17.54
C ARG A 272 9.28 -18.23 -16.08
N ARG A 273 8.05 -18.53 -15.62
CA ARG A 273 7.65 -18.39 -14.22
C ARG A 273 6.94 -19.64 -13.70
N PRO A 274 7.04 -19.94 -12.40
CA PRO A 274 6.21 -20.94 -11.72
C PRO A 274 4.71 -20.61 -11.80
N ALA A 275 3.86 -21.60 -11.54
CA ALA A 275 2.43 -21.36 -11.27
C ALA A 275 2.30 -20.55 -9.98
N SER A 276 1.75 -19.36 -10.05
CA SER A 276 1.57 -18.42 -8.93
C SER A 276 0.79 -17.18 -9.38
N SER A 277 0.48 -16.32 -8.41
CA SER A 277 0.00 -14.95 -8.66
C SER A 277 1.18 -13.98 -8.73
N TYR A 278 1.07 -12.98 -9.61
CA TYR A 278 2.13 -12.00 -9.90
C TYR A 278 1.57 -10.60 -9.96
N GLY A 279 2.35 -9.64 -9.44
CA GLY A 279 2.07 -8.21 -9.53
C GLY A 279 3.16 -7.50 -10.31
N GLU A 280 2.79 -6.80 -11.37
CA GLU A 280 3.65 -5.97 -12.22
C GLU A 280 3.07 -4.57 -12.34
N PHE A 281 3.80 -3.66 -13.00
CA PHE A 281 3.29 -2.32 -13.22
C PHE A 281 3.76 -1.74 -14.55
N TRP A 282 2.96 -0.81 -15.08
CA TRP A 282 3.34 0.00 -16.22
C TRP A 282 3.31 1.49 -15.85
N ASN A 283 4.42 2.19 -16.09
CA ASN A 283 4.57 3.62 -15.81
C ASN A 283 4.25 4.51 -17.03
N GLY A 284 3.57 3.97 -18.04
CA GLY A 284 3.24 4.70 -19.27
C GLY A 284 4.44 5.01 -20.15
N ARG A 285 5.56 4.25 -20.05
CA ARG A 285 6.70 4.35 -20.97
C ARG A 285 6.73 3.17 -21.91
N LYS A 286 7.21 3.43 -23.13
CA LYS A 286 7.46 2.42 -24.16
C LYS A 286 8.75 1.63 -23.90
N ASP A 287 9.01 0.60 -24.72
CA ASP A 287 10.27 -0.16 -24.64
C ASP A 287 11.51 0.69 -24.91
N ASP A 288 11.41 1.72 -25.76
CA ASP A 288 12.49 2.68 -26.04
C ASP A 288 12.70 3.72 -24.93
N GLY A 289 11.94 3.63 -23.83
CA GLY A 289 11.99 4.57 -22.71
C GLY A 289 11.21 5.88 -22.91
N SER A 290 10.74 6.16 -24.13
CA SER A 290 9.93 7.35 -24.40
C SER A 290 8.54 7.24 -23.76
N GLN A 291 7.89 8.38 -23.52
CA GLN A 291 6.54 8.39 -22.97
C GLN A 291 5.52 7.95 -24.01
N ALA A 292 4.61 7.07 -23.62
CA ALA A 292 3.43 6.77 -24.39
C ALA A 292 2.46 7.97 -24.37
N ARG A 293 1.75 8.20 -25.46
CA ARG A 293 0.75 9.29 -25.56
C ARG A 293 -0.49 8.95 -24.73
N ASN A 294 -1.21 9.97 -24.31
CA ASN A 294 -2.53 9.77 -23.71
C ASN A 294 -3.44 9.02 -24.69
N GLY A 295 -4.22 8.09 -24.17
CA GLY A 295 -5.11 7.28 -25.02
C GLY A 295 -5.43 5.91 -24.43
N ILE A 296 -6.06 5.11 -25.28
CA ILE A 296 -6.48 3.75 -24.96
C ILE A 296 -5.39 2.77 -25.39
N TYR A 297 -5.10 1.83 -24.51
CA TYR A 297 -4.18 0.72 -24.71
C TYR A 297 -4.84 -0.59 -24.27
N PHE A 298 -4.21 -1.71 -24.62
CA PHE A 298 -4.59 -3.04 -24.19
C PHE A 298 -3.40 -3.72 -23.53
N VAL A 299 -3.59 -4.20 -22.31
CA VAL A 299 -2.68 -5.17 -21.73
C VAL A 299 -3.11 -6.57 -22.17
N ARG A 300 -2.15 -7.39 -22.59
CA ARG A 300 -2.38 -8.78 -23.01
C ARG A 300 -1.46 -9.71 -22.25
N LEU A 301 -2.05 -10.76 -21.72
CA LEU A 301 -1.37 -11.83 -21.00
C LEU A 301 -1.46 -13.13 -21.79
N TYR A 302 -0.30 -13.68 -22.13
CA TYR A 302 -0.16 -15.03 -22.68
C TYR A 302 0.44 -15.93 -21.60
N VAL A 303 -0.21 -17.04 -21.32
CA VAL A 303 0.22 -18.03 -20.32
C VAL A 303 0.03 -19.45 -20.83
N PRO A 304 0.76 -20.44 -20.29
CA PRO A 304 0.64 -21.83 -20.72
C PRO A 304 -0.79 -22.36 -20.59
N GLY A 305 -1.23 -23.11 -21.59
CA GLY A 305 -2.54 -23.76 -21.63
C GLY A 305 -3.69 -22.88 -22.11
N GLN A 306 -3.42 -21.64 -22.52
CA GLN A 306 -4.41 -20.78 -23.18
C GLN A 306 -4.13 -20.61 -24.67
N GLN A 307 -5.18 -20.75 -25.49
CA GLN A 307 -5.08 -20.56 -26.94
C GLN A 307 -5.13 -19.07 -27.35
N LYS A 308 -5.76 -18.22 -26.53
CA LYS A 308 -5.92 -16.79 -26.77
C LYS A 308 -5.43 -15.99 -25.57
N PRO A 309 -4.85 -14.79 -25.79
CA PRO A 309 -4.44 -13.95 -24.67
C PRO A 309 -5.65 -13.47 -23.87
N ILE A 310 -5.46 -13.32 -22.58
CA ILE A 310 -6.38 -12.54 -21.76
C ILE A 310 -6.07 -11.08 -21.99
N SER A 311 -7.08 -10.26 -22.26
CA SER A 311 -6.89 -8.84 -22.59
C SER A 311 -7.74 -7.95 -21.70
N ARG A 312 -7.18 -6.79 -21.30
CA ARG A 312 -7.89 -5.73 -20.58
C ARG A 312 -7.63 -4.38 -21.24
N LYS A 313 -8.67 -3.56 -21.30
CA LYS A 313 -8.57 -2.17 -21.78
C LYS A 313 -8.03 -1.28 -20.66
N ILE A 314 -7.11 -0.41 -21.00
CA ILE A 314 -6.50 0.56 -20.09
C ILE A 314 -6.46 1.94 -20.73
N ILE A 315 -6.52 2.98 -19.91
CA ILE A 315 -6.56 4.38 -20.35
C ILE A 315 -5.44 5.14 -19.65
N LEU A 316 -4.51 5.68 -20.45
CA LEU A 316 -3.49 6.61 -19.97
C LEU A 316 -4.00 8.03 -20.15
N SER A 317 -4.06 8.80 -19.05
CA SER A 317 -4.56 10.18 -19.03
C SER A 317 -3.67 11.01 -18.10
N ARG A 318 -2.69 11.67 -18.68
CA ARG A 318 -1.78 12.61 -17.98
C ARG A 318 -2.22 14.04 -18.14
#